data_4a22fb2f0f9f8aec7c066ef52c9196df
#
_entry.id   4a22fb2f0f9f8aec7c066ef52c9196df
#
_cell.length_a   1.000
_cell.length_b   1.000
_cell.length_c   1.000
_cell.angle_alpha   90.00
_cell.angle_beta   90.00
_cell.angle_gamma   90.00
#
_symmetry.space_group_name_H-M   'P 1'
#
loop_
_entity.id
_entity.type
_entity.pdbx_description
1 polymer ?
#
loop_
_entity_poly.entity_id
_entity_poly.type
_entity_poly.pdbx_seq_one_letter_code
_entity_poly.pdbx_strand_id
1 'polypeptide(L)'
;SGISLNWPLNSEPPSNIIATKAPEVKRVAILARNDLFPLAIAKEMEKSAKKRGLDVVYFEKYAIGTLDFATALSQMKAKAPQWIFATGYTNDLILMRKQMADQRIAAPVVTMIAAPAYQEWIDGVGEKLAQNVTSAAWWHPAVRYNGVGVFGTTENYVKLYRAKYGTQPDYAEASSSAAGVILQLAIEKAGSLDRDKVRDALASMNVMTFWGPVRFGANGQINSLEPPVFQIQNGKTVVIYPDAIRQGDLQLGVGN
;
A
#
# COMPACT_ATOMS: atom_id res chain seq x y z
N SER A 1 9.13 -18.53 -11.37
CA SER A 1 8.29 -17.32 -11.24
C SER A 1 8.05 -17.06 -9.76
N GLY A 2 8.44 -15.89 -9.29
CA GLY A 2 8.13 -15.45 -7.92
C GLY A 2 6.63 -15.22 -7.72
N ILE A 3 6.21 -14.96 -6.48
CA ILE A 3 4.86 -14.51 -6.18
C ILE A 3 4.64 -13.22 -6.95
N SER A 4 3.80 -13.26 -7.98
CA SER A 4 3.45 -12.06 -8.75
C SER A 4 2.30 -11.35 -8.03
N LEU A 5 2.57 -10.16 -7.52
CA LEU A 5 1.56 -9.28 -6.96
C LEU A 5 0.93 -8.46 -8.08
N ASN A 6 -0.38 -8.30 -8.02
CA ASN A 6 -1.09 -7.42 -8.96
C ASN A 6 -0.97 -5.97 -8.48
N TRP A 7 0.08 -5.27 -8.89
CA TRP A 7 0.39 -3.90 -8.47
C TRP A 7 -0.77 -2.90 -8.64
N PRO A 8 -1.57 -2.95 -9.71
CA PRO A 8 -2.69 -2.04 -9.87
C PRO A 8 -3.71 -2.09 -8.73
N LEU A 9 -3.82 -3.20 -7.99
CA LEU A 9 -4.75 -3.30 -6.86
C LEU A 9 -4.51 -2.27 -5.76
N ASN A 10 -3.32 -1.68 -5.64
CA ASN A 10 -3.06 -0.65 -4.63
C ASN A 10 -3.86 0.65 -4.83
N SER A 11 -4.50 0.87 -5.97
CA SER A 11 -5.33 2.04 -6.24
C SER A 11 -6.82 1.83 -5.94
N GLU A 12 -7.30 0.60 -6.01
CA GLU A 12 -8.72 0.27 -5.80
C GLU A 12 -9.16 0.47 -4.34
N PRO A 13 -8.46 -0.09 -3.31
CA PRO A 13 -8.87 0.10 -1.93
C PRO A 13 -8.91 1.56 -1.46
N PRO A 14 -7.91 2.42 -1.74
CA PRO A 14 -8.02 3.85 -1.45
C PRO A 14 -9.23 4.51 -2.11
N SER A 15 -9.54 4.16 -3.36
CA SER A 15 -10.71 4.70 -4.06
C SER A 15 -12.02 4.23 -3.44
N ASN A 16 -12.08 2.96 -2.99
CA ASN A 16 -13.25 2.41 -2.32
C ASN A 16 -13.55 3.13 -1.02
N ILE A 17 -12.53 3.31 -0.16
CA ILE A 17 -12.73 3.95 1.13
C ILE A 17 -13.13 5.42 0.97
N ILE A 18 -12.54 6.15 0.03
CA ILE A 18 -12.92 7.54 -0.24
C ILE A 18 -14.36 7.61 -0.75
N ALA A 19 -14.74 6.79 -1.71
CA ALA A 19 -16.10 6.79 -2.25
C ALA A 19 -17.17 6.45 -1.19
N THR A 20 -16.84 5.64 -0.19
CA THR A 20 -17.79 5.18 0.84
C THR A 20 -17.76 5.98 2.13
N LYS A 21 -16.60 6.48 2.55
CA LYS A 21 -16.41 7.15 3.85
C LYS A 21 -16.22 8.66 3.75
N ALA A 22 -15.92 9.17 2.55
CA ALA A 22 -15.75 10.59 2.27
C ALA A 22 -16.41 10.97 0.92
N PRO A 23 -17.72 10.74 0.74
CA PRO A 23 -18.40 10.90 -0.54
C PRO A 23 -18.42 12.35 -1.04
N GLU A 24 -18.15 13.33 -0.19
CA GLU A 24 -17.97 14.73 -0.53
C GLU A 24 -16.67 15.02 -1.28
N VAL A 25 -15.68 14.12 -1.19
CA VAL A 25 -14.41 14.22 -1.91
C VAL A 25 -14.64 13.82 -3.37
N LYS A 26 -14.54 14.80 -4.29
CA LYS A 26 -14.81 14.59 -5.72
C LYS A 26 -13.61 14.90 -6.62
N ARG A 27 -12.69 15.74 -6.18
CA ARG A 27 -11.58 16.29 -7.00
C ARG A 27 -10.27 15.67 -6.57
N VAL A 28 -9.66 14.87 -7.45
CA VAL A 28 -8.39 14.19 -7.18
C VAL A 28 -7.25 14.73 -8.05
N ALA A 29 -6.10 14.97 -7.43
CA ALA A 29 -4.84 15.23 -8.10
C ALA A 29 -3.93 14.01 -7.97
N ILE A 30 -3.25 13.66 -9.06
CA ILE A 30 -2.35 12.50 -9.12
C ILE A 30 -0.95 13.00 -9.48
N LEU A 31 0.05 12.65 -8.66
CA LEU A 31 1.48 12.86 -8.95
C LEU A 31 2.19 11.52 -8.96
N ALA A 32 2.90 11.23 -10.02
CA ALA A 32 3.56 9.95 -10.20
C ALA A 32 5.00 10.09 -10.65
N ARG A 33 5.92 9.37 -9.98
CA ARG A 33 7.26 9.19 -10.53
C ARG A 33 7.15 8.48 -11.88
N ASN A 34 7.86 8.99 -12.87
CA ASN A 34 7.90 8.41 -14.22
C ASN A 34 8.77 7.16 -14.27
N ASP A 35 8.30 6.12 -13.59
CA ASP A 35 8.94 4.82 -13.43
C ASP A 35 7.86 3.73 -13.49
N LEU A 36 8.26 2.49 -13.80
CA LEU A 36 7.34 1.39 -14.12
C LEU A 36 6.28 1.17 -13.03
N PHE A 37 6.72 0.96 -11.80
CA PHE A 37 5.83 0.67 -10.67
C PHE A 37 4.94 1.87 -10.29
N PRO A 38 5.48 3.07 -9.98
CA PRO A 38 4.66 4.20 -9.57
C PRO A 38 3.66 4.62 -10.64
N LEU A 39 4.09 4.64 -11.91
CA LEU A 39 3.25 5.07 -13.03
C LEU A 39 2.12 4.08 -13.31
N ALA A 40 2.37 2.77 -13.15
CA ALA A 40 1.31 1.76 -13.31
C ALA A 40 0.19 1.96 -12.29
N ILE A 41 0.53 2.20 -11.03
CA ILE A 41 -0.44 2.48 -9.96
C ILE A 41 -1.21 3.78 -10.23
N ALA A 42 -0.51 4.84 -10.63
CA ALA A 42 -1.14 6.13 -10.91
C ALA A 42 -2.14 6.07 -12.06
N LYS A 43 -1.81 5.34 -13.14
CA LYS A 43 -2.73 5.11 -14.26
C LYS A 43 -3.96 4.31 -13.87
N GLU A 44 -3.79 3.31 -13.01
CA GLU A 44 -4.92 2.53 -12.51
C GLU A 44 -5.77 3.37 -11.55
N MET A 45 -5.13 4.22 -10.72
CA MET A 45 -5.85 5.18 -9.88
C MET A 45 -6.70 6.14 -10.73
N GLU A 46 -6.16 6.65 -11.83
CA GLU A 46 -6.92 7.51 -12.76
C GLU A 46 -8.18 6.81 -13.29
N LYS A 47 -8.05 5.55 -13.72
CA LYS A 47 -9.19 4.75 -14.18
C LYS A 47 -10.19 4.50 -13.05
N SER A 48 -9.70 4.11 -11.88
CA SER A 48 -10.52 3.85 -10.70
C SER A 48 -11.29 5.10 -10.25
N ALA A 49 -10.63 6.26 -10.24
CA ALA A 49 -11.25 7.55 -9.95
C ALA A 49 -12.39 7.87 -10.94
N LYS A 50 -12.11 7.79 -12.24
CA LYS A 50 -13.11 8.04 -13.29
C LYS A 50 -14.31 7.07 -13.20
N LYS A 51 -14.05 5.79 -12.95
CA LYS A 51 -15.10 4.77 -12.76
C LYS A 51 -16.04 5.09 -11.60
N ARG A 52 -15.54 5.79 -10.58
CA ARG A 52 -16.29 6.20 -9.39
C ARG A 52 -16.85 7.63 -9.46
N GLY A 53 -16.75 8.26 -10.62
CA GLY A 53 -17.27 9.63 -10.84
C GLY A 53 -16.44 10.70 -10.13
N LEU A 54 -15.18 10.43 -9.83
CA LEU A 54 -14.25 11.45 -9.34
C LEU A 54 -13.65 12.23 -10.51
N ASP A 55 -13.49 13.53 -10.32
CA ASP A 55 -12.86 14.43 -11.28
C ASP A 55 -11.33 14.44 -11.07
N VAL A 56 -10.57 13.93 -12.06
CA VAL A 56 -9.12 13.98 -12.05
C VAL A 56 -8.69 15.36 -12.55
N VAL A 57 -8.51 16.28 -11.61
CA VAL A 57 -8.25 17.71 -11.89
C VAL A 57 -6.80 18.01 -12.23
N TYR A 58 -5.89 17.09 -11.92
CA TYR A 58 -4.47 17.23 -12.18
C TYR A 58 -3.82 15.84 -12.29
N PHE A 59 -2.97 15.64 -13.28
CA PHE A 59 -2.14 14.44 -13.42
C PHE A 59 -0.75 14.87 -13.90
N GLU A 60 0.26 14.68 -13.07
CA GLU A 60 1.66 15.03 -13.36
C GLU A 60 2.59 13.85 -13.18
N LYS A 61 3.55 13.73 -14.11
CA LYS A 61 4.64 12.76 -14.04
C LYS A 61 5.94 13.51 -13.76
N TYR A 62 6.57 13.21 -12.64
CA TYR A 62 7.88 13.78 -12.32
C TYR A 62 9.02 12.84 -12.68
N ALA A 63 10.17 13.40 -13.06
CA ALA A 63 11.34 12.62 -13.46
C ALA A 63 11.98 11.87 -12.28
N ILE A 64 12.66 10.77 -12.57
CA ILE A 64 13.53 10.08 -11.61
C ILE A 64 14.62 11.06 -11.15
N GLY A 65 14.84 11.15 -9.84
CA GLY A 65 15.82 12.07 -9.26
C GLY A 65 15.35 13.51 -9.09
N THR A 66 14.06 13.80 -9.26
CA THR A 66 13.48 15.12 -8.94
C THR A 66 13.71 15.46 -7.48
N LEU A 67 14.34 16.61 -7.22
CA LEU A 67 14.59 17.14 -5.88
C LEU A 67 13.74 18.38 -5.56
N ASP A 68 13.08 18.96 -6.55
CA ASP A 68 12.21 20.12 -6.40
C ASP A 68 10.85 19.86 -7.06
N PHE A 69 9.80 19.88 -6.27
CA PHE A 69 8.42 19.70 -6.67
C PHE A 69 7.64 21.02 -6.68
N ALA A 70 8.29 22.16 -6.41
CA ALA A 70 7.60 23.43 -6.15
C ALA A 70 6.66 23.85 -7.27
N THR A 71 7.08 23.75 -8.53
CA THR A 71 6.25 24.08 -9.69
C THR A 71 5.05 23.16 -9.82
N ALA A 72 5.27 21.84 -9.79
CA ALA A 72 4.20 20.84 -9.90
C ALA A 72 3.18 21.00 -8.76
N LEU A 73 3.66 21.19 -7.53
CA LEU A 73 2.83 21.40 -6.35
C LEU A 73 2.02 22.70 -6.43
N SER A 74 2.61 23.80 -6.92
CA SER A 74 1.90 25.06 -7.13
C SER A 74 0.80 24.93 -8.17
N GLN A 75 1.07 24.28 -9.29
CA GLN A 75 0.07 24.00 -10.35
C GLN A 75 -1.06 23.10 -9.84
N MET A 76 -0.71 22.06 -9.08
CA MET A 76 -1.68 21.18 -8.43
C MET A 76 -2.57 21.96 -7.45
N LYS A 77 -1.97 22.79 -6.59
CA LYS A 77 -2.69 23.62 -5.60
C LYS A 77 -3.72 24.50 -6.27
N ALA A 78 -3.40 25.11 -7.40
CA ALA A 78 -4.30 25.96 -8.18
C ALA A 78 -5.55 25.23 -8.70
N LYS A 79 -5.50 23.90 -8.79
CA LYS A 79 -6.65 23.06 -9.15
C LYS A 79 -7.55 22.72 -7.96
N ALA A 80 -7.23 23.17 -6.76
CA ALA A 80 -7.98 22.92 -5.53
C ALA A 80 -8.43 21.45 -5.36
N PRO A 81 -7.50 20.49 -5.35
CA PRO A 81 -7.84 19.09 -5.15
C PRO A 81 -8.33 18.85 -3.71
N GLN A 82 -9.27 17.93 -3.57
CA GLN A 82 -9.74 17.45 -2.27
C GLN A 82 -9.02 16.14 -1.86
N TRP A 83 -8.47 15.43 -2.83
CA TRP A 83 -7.65 14.26 -2.63
C TRP A 83 -6.36 14.37 -3.45
N ILE A 84 -5.22 14.25 -2.78
CA ILE A 84 -3.91 14.18 -3.42
C ILE A 84 -3.44 12.73 -3.35
N PHE A 85 -3.17 12.14 -4.50
CA PHE A 85 -2.68 10.78 -4.65
C PHE A 85 -1.28 10.81 -5.24
N ALA A 86 -0.28 10.39 -4.49
CA ALA A 86 1.11 10.41 -4.90
C ALA A 86 1.73 9.02 -4.93
N THR A 87 2.50 8.73 -5.99
CA THR A 87 3.23 7.48 -6.14
C THR A 87 4.70 7.74 -6.46
N GLY A 88 5.59 7.04 -5.76
CA GLY A 88 7.03 7.16 -5.88
C GLY A 88 7.72 6.19 -4.93
N TYR A 89 8.94 6.51 -4.55
CA TYR A 89 9.66 5.77 -3.52
C TYR A 89 9.83 6.62 -2.26
N THR A 90 10.30 6.02 -1.18
CA THR A 90 10.32 6.63 0.16
C THR A 90 10.92 8.05 0.15
N ASN A 91 12.10 8.23 -0.45
CA ASN A 91 12.78 9.54 -0.48
C ASN A 91 12.01 10.60 -1.27
N ASP A 92 11.45 10.24 -2.44
CA ASP A 92 10.64 11.16 -3.24
C ASP A 92 9.43 11.65 -2.44
N LEU A 93 8.75 10.72 -1.77
CA LEU A 93 7.51 11.02 -1.05
C LEU A 93 7.76 11.75 0.28
N ILE A 94 8.91 11.53 0.93
CA ILE A 94 9.36 12.36 2.06
C ILE A 94 9.55 13.81 1.60
N LEU A 95 10.32 14.00 0.54
CA LEU A 95 10.61 15.33 0.02
C LEU A 95 9.35 16.05 -0.46
N MET A 96 8.51 15.37 -1.23
CA MET A 96 7.23 15.89 -1.70
C MET A 96 6.34 16.32 -0.53
N ARG A 97 6.23 15.49 0.52
CA ARG A 97 5.38 15.80 1.68
C ARG A 97 5.88 17.05 2.43
N LYS A 98 7.20 17.20 2.59
CA LYS A 98 7.79 18.41 3.19
C LYS A 98 7.50 19.65 2.34
N GLN A 99 7.72 19.60 1.04
CA GLN A 99 7.46 20.73 0.14
C GLN A 99 5.95 21.05 0.04
N MET A 100 5.07 20.08 0.18
CA MET A 100 3.62 20.36 0.34
C MET A 100 3.35 21.21 1.58
N ALA A 101 3.99 20.89 2.71
CA ALA A 101 3.84 21.66 3.95
C ALA A 101 4.42 23.08 3.81
N ASP A 102 5.59 23.23 3.21
CA ASP A 102 6.23 24.53 2.95
C ASP A 102 5.31 25.44 2.12
N GLN A 103 4.61 24.88 1.14
CA GLN A 103 3.63 25.61 0.32
C GLN A 103 2.23 25.69 0.96
N ARG A 104 2.06 25.22 2.19
CA ARG A 104 0.77 25.17 2.89
C ARG A 104 -0.33 24.52 2.02
N ILE A 105 0.01 23.37 1.44
CA ILE A 105 -0.95 22.57 0.67
C ILE A 105 -1.66 21.66 1.64
N ALA A 106 -2.95 21.94 1.85
CA ALA A 106 -3.85 21.13 2.64
C ALA A 106 -4.94 20.55 1.73
N ALA A 107 -5.19 19.26 1.87
CA ALA A 107 -6.33 18.58 1.24
C ALA A 107 -7.01 17.70 2.30
N PRO A 108 -8.34 17.49 2.19
CA PRO A 108 -9.03 16.55 3.08
C PRO A 108 -8.36 15.18 3.14
N VAL A 109 -7.84 14.69 2.01
CA VAL A 109 -7.16 13.40 1.93
C VAL A 109 -5.82 13.54 1.19
N VAL A 110 -4.78 12.94 1.76
CA VAL A 110 -3.49 12.73 1.09
C VAL A 110 -3.16 11.24 1.18
N THR A 111 -2.97 10.60 0.04
CA THR A 111 -2.55 9.21 -0.08
C THR A 111 -1.16 9.15 -0.74
N MET A 112 -0.23 8.49 -0.08
CA MET A 112 1.10 8.23 -0.61
C MET A 112 1.34 6.73 -0.61
N ILE A 113 1.48 6.12 -1.78
CA ILE A 113 1.49 4.66 -1.91
C ILE A 113 2.80 4.06 -1.41
N ALA A 114 2.67 3.03 -0.61
CA ALA A 114 3.70 2.21 0.02
C ALA A 114 4.56 2.94 1.07
N ALA A 115 5.10 4.11 0.77
CA ALA A 115 6.07 4.79 1.63
C ALA A 115 5.61 4.99 3.09
N PRO A 116 4.38 5.44 3.41
CA PRO A 116 3.93 5.55 4.80
C PRO A 116 3.78 4.23 5.56
N ALA A 117 3.92 3.08 4.88
CA ALA A 117 4.00 1.78 5.54
C ALA A 117 5.39 1.50 6.15
N TYR A 118 6.39 2.30 5.81
CA TYR A 118 7.74 2.19 6.35
C TYR A 118 7.97 3.21 7.47
N GLN A 119 8.61 2.76 8.55
CA GLN A 119 8.99 3.65 9.64
C GLN A 119 9.92 4.77 9.17
N GLU A 120 10.82 4.47 8.23
CA GLU A 120 11.72 5.45 7.60
C GLU A 120 10.98 6.66 7.03
N TRP A 121 9.81 6.46 6.40
CA TRP A 121 9.03 7.57 5.88
C TRP A 121 8.46 8.44 7.01
N ILE A 122 7.91 7.81 8.06
CA ILE A 122 7.35 8.52 9.22
C ILE A 122 8.46 9.35 9.91
N ASP A 123 9.61 8.74 10.14
CA ASP A 123 10.78 9.40 10.74
C ASP A 123 11.28 10.54 9.84
N GLY A 124 11.29 10.33 8.53
CA GLY A 124 11.72 11.28 7.53
C GLY A 124 10.85 12.53 7.42
N VAL A 125 9.54 12.41 7.53
CA VAL A 125 8.59 13.55 7.48
C VAL A 125 8.30 14.12 8.86
N GLY A 126 8.43 13.32 9.91
CA GLY A 126 8.05 13.65 11.28
C GLY A 126 6.55 13.41 11.55
N GLU A 127 6.21 13.15 12.82
CA GLU A 127 4.85 12.76 13.23
C GLU A 127 3.77 13.76 12.79
N LYS A 128 4.07 15.06 12.89
CA LYS A 128 3.13 16.11 12.51
C LYS A 128 2.73 16.02 11.04
N LEU A 129 3.70 15.88 10.13
CA LEU A 129 3.44 15.80 8.70
C LEU A 129 2.92 14.43 8.26
N ALA A 130 3.20 13.39 9.03
CA ALA A 130 2.64 12.06 8.81
C ALA A 130 1.15 11.96 9.19
N GLN A 131 0.69 12.80 10.12
CA GLN A 131 -0.69 12.72 10.66
C GLN A 131 -1.73 12.72 9.55
N ASN A 132 -2.63 11.74 9.59
CA ASN A 132 -3.74 11.51 8.68
C ASN A 132 -3.35 11.22 7.21
N VAL A 133 -2.06 11.05 6.90
CA VAL A 133 -1.65 10.54 5.58
C VAL A 133 -2.08 9.08 5.46
N THR A 134 -2.75 8.75 4.36
CA THR A 134 -3.16 7.38 4.03
C THR A 134 -2.14 6.70 3.12
N SER A 135 -2.12 5.39 3.15
CA SER A 135 -1.32 4.55 2.25
C SER A 135 -2.02 3.23 1.97
N ALA A 136 -1.57 2.54 0.93
CA ALA A 136 -1.87 1.14 0.70
C ALA A 136 -0.57 0.39 0.40
N ALA A 137 -0.43 -0.79 0.99
CA ALA A 137 0.65 -1.74 0.71
C ALA A 137 0.12 -3.16 0.87
N TRP A 138 0.86 -4.16 0.39
CA TRP A 138 0.40 -5.54 0.44
C TRP A 138 0.33 -6.11 1.85
N TRP A 139 1.13 -5.58 2.75
CA TRP A 139 1.19 -6.04 4.13
C TRP A 139 1.73 -4.94 5.06
N HIS A 140 1.39 -5.01 6.32
CA HIS A 140 1.95 -4.18 7.39
C HIS A 140 1.87 -4.96 8.72
N PRO A 141 2.81 -4.78 9.68
CA PRO A 141 2.75 -5.44 10.99
C PRO A 141 1.47 -5.20 11.80
N ALA A 142 0.70 -4.18 11.45
CA ALA A 142 -0.58 -3.87 12.09
C ALA A 142 -1.73 -4.79 11.65
N VAL A 143 -1.63 -5.51 10.51
CA VAL A 143 -2.67 -6.48 10.10
C VAL A 143 -2.77 -7.64 11.09
N ARG A 144 -3.92 -8.32 11.11
CA ARG A 144 -4.22 -9.39 12.08
C ARG A 144 -4.72 -10.62 11.34
N TYR A 145 -3.81 -11.27 10.59
CA TYR A 145 -4.12 -12.53 9.95
C TYR A 145 -3.77 -13.72 10.84
N ASN A 146 -4.60 -14.75 10.79
CA ASN A 146 -4.37 -16.03 11.44
C ASN A 146 -4.58 -17.13 10.41
N GLY A 147 -3.58 -17.96 10.18
CA GLY A 147 -3.62 -18.94 9.12
C GLY A 147 -2.65 -20.10 9.34
N VAL A 148 -2.36 -20.81 8.24
CA VAL A 148 -1.48 -21.98 8.25
C VAL A 148 -0.02 -21.59 8.00
N GLY A 149 0.87 -22.57 8.19
CA GLY A 149 2.31 -22.45 8.01
C GLY A 149 3.05 -22.18 9.31
N VAL A 150 4.37 -22.15 9.25
CA VAL A 150 5.28 -22.12 10.41
C VAL A 150 5.06 -20.92 11.34
N PHE A 151 4.56 -19.81 10.84
CA PHE A 151 4.33 -18.62 11.65
C PHE A 151 2.94 -18.57 12.27
N GLY A 152 1.92 -19.18 11.66
CA GLY A 152 0.52 -19.13 12.09
C GLY A 152 -0.09 -17.74 11.99
N THR A 153 0.27 -16.83 12.90
CA THR A 153 -0.29 -15.47 12.96
C THR A 153 0.69 -14.39 12.53
N THR A 154 0.17 -13.25 12.05
CA THR A 154 0.97 -12.03 11.81
C THR A 154 1.75 -11.61 13.07
N GLU A 155 1.11 -11.63 14.22
CA GLU A 155 1.73 -11.23 15.49
C GLU A 155 2.93 -12.12 15.84
N ASN A 156 2.78 -13.44 15.69
CA ASN A 156 3.87 -14.38 15.94
C ASN A 156 5.03 -14.19 14.96
N TYR A 157 4.74 -13.98 13.67
CA TYR A 157 5.77 -13.64 12.69
C TYR A 157 6.55 -12.38 13.09
N VAL A 158 5.87 -11.29 13.43
CA VAL A 158 6.51 -10.03 13.88
C VAL A 158 7.36 -10.26 15.13
N LYS A 159 6.85 -11.01 16.10
CA LYS A 159 7.60 -11.38 17.33
C LYS A 159 8.89 -12.13 17.02
N LEU A 160 8.80 -13.17 16.19
CA LEU A 160 9.96 -13.99 15.81
C LEU A 160 10.97 -13.20 14.99
N TYR A 161 10.50 -12.36 14.06
CA TYR A 161 11.36 -11.51 13.26
C TYR A 161 12.14 -10.52 14.13
N ARG A 162 11.44 -9.82 15.05
CA ARG A 162 12.08 -8.90 16.00
C ARG A 162 13.10 -9.59 16.90
N ALA A 163 12.78 -10.79 17.39
CA ALA A 163 13.70 -11.55 18.22
C ALA A 163 14.99 -11.94 17.47
N LYS A 164 14.88 -12.19 16.15
CA LYS A 164 16.01 -12.61 15.34
C LYS A 164 16.83 -11.43 14.79
N TYR A 165 16.19 -10.36 14.37
CA TYR A 165 16.85 -9.29 13.62
C TYR A 165 16.90 -7.94 14.36
N GLY A 166 16.25 -7.82 15.52
CA GLY A 166 16.24 -6.58 16.33
C GLY A 166 15.38 -5.45 15.78
N THR A 167 14.74 -5.62 14.62
CA THR A 167 13.93 -4.62 13.93
C THR A 167 12.53 -5.15 13.63
N GLN A 168 11.60 -4.26 13.33
CA GLN A 168 10.28 -4.64 12.86
C GLN A 168 10.34 -5.00 11.38
N PRO A 169 9.69 -6.09 10.92
CA PRO A 169 9.57 -6.37 9.50
C PRO A 169 8.65 -5.37 8.81
N ASP A 170 8.94 -5.07 7.56
CA ASP A 170 8.01 -4.39 6.66
C ASP A 170 7.38 -5.37 5.66
N TYR A 171 6.70 -4.84 4.61
CA TYR A 171 6.02 -5.70 3.65
C TYR A 171 6.99 -6.49 2.77
N ALA A 172 8.21 -6.02 2.53
CA ALA A 172 9.17 -6.69 1.67
C ALA A 172 9.69 -7.98 2.35
N GLU A 173 10.11 -7.88 3.62
CA GLU A 173 10.52 -9.04 4.42
C GLU A 173 9.36 -10.02 4.64
N ALA A 174 8.16 -9.50 4.92
CA ALA A 174 6.99 -10.34 5.13
C ALA A 174 6.61 -11.10 3.84
N SER A 175 6.65 -10.44 2.69
CA SER A 175 6.35 -11.08 1.40
C SER A 175 7.40 -12.12 1.02
N SER A 176 8.68 -11.86 1.31
CA SER A 176 9.76 -12.82 1.09
C SER A 176 9.60 -14.05 1.98
N SER A 177 9.27 -13.85 3.25
CA SER A 177 9.00 -14.94 4.20
C SER A 177 7.74 -15.72 3.80
N ALA A 178 6.70 -15.04 3.34
CA ALA A 178 5.48 -15.68 2.84
C ALA A 178 5.76 -16.54 1.60
N ALA A 179 6.64 -16.11 0.70
CA ALA A 179 7.03 -16.90 -0.47
C ALA A 179 7.63 -18.25 -0.04
N GLY A 180 8.50 -18.25 0.99
CA GLY A 180 9.06 -19.47 1.57
C GLY A 180 7.99 -20.38 2.17
N VAL A 181 7.08 -19.83 2.98
CA VAL A 181 5.95 -20.58 3.58
C VAL A 181 5.03 -21.18 2.50
N ILE A 182 4.69 -20.40 1.49
CA ILE A 182 3.83 -20.86 0.40
C ILE A 182 4.48 -22.00 -0.39
N LEU A 183 5.78 -21.90 -0.66
CA LEU A 183 6.53 -22.96 -1.34
C LEU A 183 6.58 -24.23 -0.47
N GLN A 184 6.85 -24.09 0.83
CA GLN A 184 6.83 -25.22 1.76
C GLN A 184 5.47 -25.93 1.75
N LEU A 185 4.39 -25.19 1.92
CA LEU A 185 3.02 -25.75 1.89
C LEU A 185 2.70 -26.43 0.56
N ALA A 186 3.21 -25.90 -0.55
CA ALA A 186 3.01 -26.53 -1.87
C ALA A 186 3.77 -27.84 -2.01
N ILE A 187 5.00 -27.93 -1.50
CA ILE A 187 5.81 -29.16 -1.49
C ILE A 187 5.15 -30.20 -0.59
N GLU A 188 4.70 -29.83 0.59
CA GLU A 188 4.00 -30.72 1.52
C GLU A 188 2.70 -31.25 0.89
N LYS A 189 1.91 -30.39 0.25
CA LYS A 189 0.69 -30.77 -0.47
C LYS A 189 0.97 -31.68 -1.67
N ALA A 190 2.04 -31.43 -2.41
CA ALA A 190 2.46 -32.23 -3.55
C ALA A 190 3.02 -33.60 -3.13
N GLY A 191 3.52 -33.74 -1.89
CA GLY A 191 4.27 -34.91 -1.42
C GLY A 191 5.50 -35.23 -2.26
N SER A 192 6.09 -34.20 -2.95
CA SER A 192 7.12 -34.38 -3.96
C SER A 192 7.89 -33.09 -4.20
N LEU A 193 9.15 -33.20 -4.63
CA LEU A 193 9.95 -32.08 -5.16
C LEU A 193 9.87 -31.96 -6.69
N ASP A 194 9.05 -32.78 -7.34
CA ASP A 194 8.78 -32.67 -8.76
C ASP A 194 8.14 -31.30 -9.08
N ARG A 195 8.75 -30.59 -10.05
CA ARG A 195 8.36 -29.21 -10.36
C ARG A 195 6.92 -29.07 -10.83
N ASP A 196 6.43 -30.03 -11.61
CA ASP A 196 5.07 -29.98 -12.14
C ASP A 196 4.06 -30.24 -11.04
N LYS A 197 4.31 -31.22 -10.15
CA LYS A 197 3.46 -31.49 -8.99
C LYS A 197 3.41 -30.31 -8.02
N VAL A 198 4.54 -29.66 -7.75
CA VAL A 198 4.61 -28.47 -6.89
C VAL A 198 3.89 -27.28 -7.54
N ARG A 199 4.05 -27.07 -8.86
CA ARG A 199 3.31 -26.05 -9.61
C ARG A 199 1.79 -26.30 -9.51
N ASP A 200 1.33 -27.52 -9.69
CA ASP A 200 -0.08 -27.87 -9.62
C ASP A 200 -0.64 -27.70 -8.20
N ALA A 201 0.17 -28.01 -7.19
CA ALA A 201 -0.16 -27.75 -5.80
C ALA A 201 -0.30 -26.23 -5.51
N LEU A 202 0.61 -25.39 -6.06
CA LEU A 202 0.50 -23.92 -6.00
C LEU A 202 -0.76 -23.42 -6.71
N ALA A 203 -1.01 -23.87 -7.94
CA ALA A 203 -2.16 -23.45 -8.74
C ALA A 203 -3.51 -23.75 -8.06
N SER A 204 -3.57 -24.83 -7.29
CA SER A 204 -4.75 -25.24 -6.52
C SER A 204 -4.75 -24.78 -5.06
N MET A 205 -3.83 -23.90 -4.68
CA MET A 205 -3.73 -23.38 -3.30
C MET A 205 -4.84 -22.38 -3.00
N ASN A 206 -5.46 -22.55 -1.84
CA ASN A 206 -6.43 -21.60 -1.28
C ASN A 206 -6.31 -21.67 0.24
N VAL A 207 -5.44 -20.83 0.80
CA VAL A 207 -5.09 -20.86 2.24
C VAL A 207 -5.00 -19.45 2.80
N MET A 208 -5.23 -19.32 4.11
CA MET A 208 -4.87 -18.14 4.88
C MET A 208 -3.48 -18.35 5.48
N THR A 209 -2.63 -17.34 5.45
CA THR A 209 -1.30 -17.32 6.06
C THR A 209 -1.15 -16.11 6.99
N PHE A 210 -0.04 -16.00 7.71
CA PHE A 210 0.30 -14.80 8.50
C PHE A 210 0.38 -13.52 7.64
N TRP A 211 0.57 -13.67 6.34
CA TRP A 211 0.69 -12.58 5.37
C TRP A 211 -0.68 -12.18 4.77
N GLY A 212 -1.64 -13.07 4.81
CA GLY A 212 -2.99 -12.89 4.28
C GLY A 212 -3.46 -14.09 3.47
N PRO A 213 -4.61 -13.95 2.77
CA PRO A 213 -5.18 -15.01 1.94
C PRO A 213 -4.33 -15.20 0.68
N VAL A 214 -4.05 -16.47 0.35
CA VAL A 214 -3.26 -16.87 -0.80
C VAL A 214 -4.10 -17.79 -1.69
N ARG A 215 -4.45 -17.30 -2.86
CA ARG A 215 -5.06 -18.05 -3.96
C ARG A 215 -4.53 -17.50 -5.27
N PHE A 216 -4.05 -18.38 -6.14
CA PHE A 216 -3.53 -17.99 -7.44
C PHE A 216 -4.64 -18.02 -8.50
N GLY A 217 -4.67 -17.00 -9.35
CA GLY A 217 -5.49 -17.00 -10.56
C GLY A 217 -4.83 -17.78 -11.71
N ALA A 218 -5.54 -17.95 -12.81
CA ALA A 218 -5.03 -18.66 -13.99
C ALA A 218 -3.77 -18.05 -14.59
N ASN A 219 -3.52 -16.76 -14.35
CA ASN A 219 -2.30 -16.05 -14.75
C ASN A 219 -1.14 -16.18 -13.75
N GLY A 220 -1.30 -16.99 -12.69
CA GLY A 220 -0.29 -17.19 -11.66
C GLY A 220 -0.11 -16.03 -10.66
N GLN A 221 -1.00 -15.03 -10.70
CA GLN A 221 -0.99 -13.93 -9.72
C GLN A 221 -1.88 -14.25 -8.52
N ILE A 222 -1.53 -13.75 -7.35
CA ILE A 222 -2.42 -13.78 -6.18
C ILE A 222 -3.55 -12.80 -6.43
N ASN A 223 -4.80 -13.31 -6.41
CA ASN A 223 -6.02 -12.54 -6.64
C ASN A 223 -6.99 -12.54 -5.45
N SER A 224 -6.56 -13.06 -4.33
CA SER A 224 -7.35 -13.18 -3.09
C SER A 224 -7.03 -12.11 -2.05
N LEU A 225 -5.93 -11.40 -2.21
CA LEU A 225 -5.53 -10.33 -1.30
C LEU A 225 -6.04 -8.99 -1.82
N GLU A 226 -6.85 -8.34 -1.01
CA GLU A 226 -7.15 -6.91 -1.16
C GLU A 226 -6.15 -6.13 -0.31
N PRO A 227 -5.30 -5.28 -0.92
CA PRO A 227 -4.28 -4.55 -0.17
C PRO A 227 -4.91 -3.71 0.94
N PRO A 228 -4.43 -3.84 2.20
CA PRO A 228 -4.92 -3.01 3.27
C PRO A 228 -4.59 -1.53 3.02
N VAL A 229 -5.54 -0.66 3.38
CA VAL A 229 -5.32 0.78 3.48
C VAL A 229 -5.07 1.12 4.93
N PHE A 230 -4.04 1.89 5.17
CA PHE A 230 -3.71 2.41 6.49
C PHE A 230 -3.73 3.93 6.49
N GLN A 231 -3.81 4.47 7.69
CA GLN A 231 -3.65 5.88 7.96
C GLN A 231 -2.75 6.05 9.19
N ILE A 232 -1.89 7.05 9.15
CA ILE A 232 -1.11 7.41 10.33
C ILE A 232 -2.00 8.25 11.25
N GLN A 233 -2.32 7.71 12.43
CA GLN A 233 -3.18 8.35 13.43
C GLN A 233 -2.43 8.40 14.78
N ASN A 234 -2.15 9.61 15.28
CA ASN A 234 -1.44 9.81 16.54
C ASN A 234 -0.11 9.05 16.61
N GLY A 235 0.70 9.16 15.54
CA GLY A 235 2.01 8.51 15.42
C GLY A 235 1.97 6.99 15.21
N LYS A 236 0.78 6.39 15.01
CA LYS A 236 0.61 4.95 14.80
C LYS A 236 -0.03 4.66 13.45
N THR A 237 0.38 3.57 12.84
CA THR A 237 -0.28 3.03 11.66
C THR A 237 -1.53 2.28 12.05
N VAL A 238 -2.68 2.73 11.56
CA VAL A 238 -4.00 2.16 11.82
C VAL A 238 -4.57 1.61 10.51
N VAL A 239 -4.98 0.35 10.49
CA VAL A 239 -5.67 -0.25 9.33
C VAL A 239 -7.09 0.31 9.28
N ILE A 240 -7.44 0.97 8.17
CA ILE A 240 -8.76 1.57 7.96
C ILE A 240 -9.60 0.84 6.90
N TYR A 241 -9.00 -0.13 6.20
CA TYR A 241 -9.65 -0.96 5.18
C TYR A 241 -8.79 -2.22 4.91
N PRO A 242 -9.38 -3.38 4.54
CA PRO A 242 -10.81 -3.70 4.46
C PRO A 242 -11.48 -3.85 5.85
N ASP A 243 -12.81 -3.80 5.86
CA ASP A 243 -13.60 -3.85 7.10
C ASP A 243 -13.29 -5.08 7.97
N ALA A 244 -12.96 -6.23 7.35
CA ALA A 244 -12.66 -7.48 8.05
C ALA A 244 -11.44 -7.39 9.00
N ILE A 245 -10.51 -6.46 8.75
CA ILE A 245 -9.30 -6.26 9.57
C ILE A 245 -9.16 -4.80 10.05
N ARG A 246 -10.21 -4.01 9.91
CA ARG A 246 -10.23 -2.60 10.26
C ARG A 246 -10.01 -2.39 11.76
N GLN A 247 -9.20 -1.39 12.10
CA GLN A 247 -8.83 -0.99 13.46
C GLN A 247 -9.29 0.43 13.81
N GLY A 248 -9.61 1.23 12.81
CA GLY A 248 -10.07 2.61 12.98
C GLY A 248 -10.78 3.15 11.76
N ASP A 249 -11.30 4.35 11.87
CA ASP A 249 -12.00 5.05 10.79
C ASP A 249 -11.08 6.03 10.07
N LEU A 250 -11.42 6.35 8.81
CA LEU A 250 -10.76 7.40 8.05
C LEU A 250 -10.95 8.75 8.74
N GLN A 251 -9.85 9.45 8.99
CA GLN A 251 -9.82 10.82 9.49
C GLN A 251 -9.47 11.78 8.34
N LEU A 252 -10.23 12.86 8.19
CA LEU A 252 -9.98 13.88 7.17
C LEU A 252 -9.06 14.99 7.70
N GLY A 253 -8.32 15.62 6.78
CA GLY A 253 -7.36 16.68 7.08
C GLY A 253 -5.98 16.13 7.45
N VAL A 254 -4.96 16.51 6.70
CA VAL A 254 -3.56 16.15 6.98
C VAL A 254 -2.88 17.18 7.87
N GLY A 255 -1.88 16.77 8.64
CA GLY A 255 -1.03 17.67 9.43
C GLY A 255 -0.30 18.69 8.53
N ASN A 256 -0.19 19.94 8.96
CA ASN A 256 0.56 21.02 8.30
C ASN A 256 1.55 21.63 9.27
#